data_6454e35021ebc637ccf2f56aa1079c5d
#
_entry.id   6454e35021ebc637ccf2f56aa1079c5d
#
_cell.length_a   1.000
_cell.length_b   1.000
_cell.length_c   1.000
_cell.angle_alpha   90.00
_cell.angle_beta   90.00
_cell.angle_gamma   90.00
#
_symmetry.space_group_name_H-M   'P 1'
#
loop_
_entity.id
_entity.type
_entity.pdbx_description
1 polymer ?
#
loop_
_entity_poly.entity_id
_entity_poly.type
_entity_poly.pdbx_seq_one_letter_code
_entity_poly.pdbx_strand_id
1 'polypeptide(L)'
;MLNELGINLEVVKSPVTVGVENELLNIVDINSLTEYGNLLKKLYPESKAEIDHLTGIIRKVMKHMDVLYGVENPNFKDMTRDRVYLFRELLPWLPKFLLTLRMIKRMNIPVEPYLEKIVRNPSLRDIISQHFFRNTPAFFALSYFSLYLDYFYPRGGVGKLAEAIENKLLEWGGEVLRETTVQRVYASVKRLTDNKNIDYAFNNLVWAADLKTFYRITSTEGLPEKVRVKFELAGNRLLGKRGGDSVFTIFVEVDEPFESFKRIANGHFFYTPSRKGLGEIRWGDLDRILGRPGEPDRTELLTWLDKFLSLNTYEISVPALKDPGMAPAGKTGLIISILADFDLFNRIDQAGWYEEFKKETETRIIKILSDSVFPMLNEKVTEQFSFSPLSYAKRVGTSEGAITGWSFREPVPVINKIMAANRSVVTPIPSIFQAGQWTYSPSGLPI
;
A
#
# COMPACT_ATOMS: atom_id res chain seq x y z
N MET A 1 -11.53 14.03 8.34
CA MET A 1 -11.68 14.23 6.88
C MET A 1 -13.10 13.98 6.40
N LEU A 2 -13.67 12.76 6.46
CA LEU A 2 -15.06 12.52 5.96
C LEU A 2 -16.10 13.36 6.72
N ASN A 3 -16.01 13.43 8.04
CA ASN A 3 -16.90 14.26 8.87
C ASN A 3 -16.82 15.76 8.52
N GLU A 4 -15.61 16.26 8.18
CA GLU A 4 -15.39 17.66 7.76
C GLU A 4 -16.02 17.96 6.41
N LEU A 5 -16.11 16.95 5.53
CA LEU A 5 -16.82 17.03 4.27
C LEU A 5 -18.36 16.83 4.43
N GLY A 6 -18.83 16.54 5.64
CA GLY A 6 -20.22 16.17 5.90
C GLY A 6 -20.62 14.83 5.26
N ILE A 7 -19.62 13.94 5.04
CA ILE A 7 -19.86 12.60 4.50
C ILE A 7 -20.04 11.63 5.67
N ASN A 8 -21.20 11.01 5.75
CA ASN A 8 -21.49 9.92 6.67
C ASN A 8 -21.44 8.59 5.91
N LEU A 9 -20.35 7.83 6.13
CA LEU A 9 -20.16 6.53 5.51
C LEU A 9 -20.36 5.44 6.57
N GLU A 10 -21.28 4.53 6.33
CA GLU A 10 -21.47 3.38 7.20
C GLU A 10 -20.26 2.43 7.04
N VAL A 11 -19.58 2.15 8.15
CA VAL A 11 -18.43 1.26 8.18
C VAL A 11 -18.61 0.15 9.19
N VAL A 12 -18.08 -1.02 8.89
CA VAL A 12 -18.05 -2.17 9.81
C VAL A 12 -16.62 -2.43 10.23
N LYS A 13 -16.40 -2.83 11.48
CA LYS A 13 -15.08 -3.27 11.94
C LYS A 13 -14.69 -4.53 11.17
N SER A 14 -13.47 -4.56 10.65
CA SER A 14 -12.91 -5.67 9.87
C SER A 14 -11.74 -6.30 10.63
N PRO A 15 -12.00 -7.27 11.52
CA PRO A 15 -10.93 -7.93 12.24
C PRO A 15 -9.99 -8.66 11.28
N VAL A 16 -8.71 -8.71 11.66
CA VAL A 16 -7.64 -9.33 10.89
C VAL A 16 -7.34 -10.72 11.44
N THR A 17 -7.05 -11.66 10.55
CA THR A 17 -6.40 -12.93 10.91
C THR A 17 -4.98 -12.92 10.38
N VAL A 18 -4.03 -13.43 11.16
CA VAL A 18 -2.66 -13.72 10.72
C VAL A 18 -2.45 -15.22 10.81
N GLY A 19 -1.89 -15.82 9.75
CA GLY A 19 -1.64 -17.25 9.69
C GLY A 19 -0.26 -17.58 9.15
N VAL A 20 0.36 -18.60 9.75
CA VAL A 20 1.61 -19.21 9.26
C VAL A 20 1.47 -20.71 9.34
N GLU A 21 1.54 -21.39 8.20
CA GLU A 21 1.25 -22.83 8.09
C GLU A 21 -0.17 -23.14 8.64
N ASN A 22 -0.29 -23.99 9.64
CA ASN A 22 -1.56 -24.35 10.28
C ASN A 22 -1.89 -23.49 11.53
N GLU A 23 -1.04 -22.52 11.87
CA GLU A 23 -1.22 -21.68 13.03
C GLU A 23 -1.95 -20.40 12.62
N LEU A 24 -3.16 -20.20 13.12
CA LEU A 24 -4.00 -19.05 12.81
C LEU A 24 -4.27 -18.24 14.09
N LEU A 25 -4.23 -16.93 13.99
CA LEU A 25 -4.48 -16.00 15.08
C LEU A 25 -5.40 -14.87 14.64
N ASN A 26 -6.50 -14.67 15.34
CA ASN A 26 -7.37 -13.52 15.14
C ASN A 26 -6.86 -12.32 15.97
N ILE A 27 -6.62 -11.21 15.30
CA ILE A 27 -6.20 -9.95 15.93
C ILE A 27 -7.46 -9.16 16.28
N VAL A 28 -7.80 -9.11 17.54
CA VAL A 28 -9.07 -8.50 18.00
C VAL A 28 -8.87 -7.31 18.94
N ASP A 29 -7.80 -7.36 19.77
CA ASP A 29 -7.46 -6.32 20.73
C ASP A 29 -5.95 -6.25 21.01
N ILE A 30 -5.54 -5.41 21.95
CA ILE A 30 -4.14 -5.20 22.33
C ILE A 30 -3.48 -6.47 22.90
N ASN A 31 -4.25 -7.41 23.50
CA ASN A 31 -3.70 -8.65 24.03
C ASN A 31 -3.27 -9.59 22.91
N SER A 32 -3.85 -9.45 21.72
CA SER A 32 -3.48 -10.23 20.55
C SER A 32 -2.00 -10.06 20.17
N LEU A 33 -1.33 -8.97 20.57
CA LEU A 33 0.12 -8.84 20.42
C LEU A 33 0.87 -9.89 21.27
N THR A 34 0.39 -10.21 22.45
CA THR A 34 0.99 -11.25 23.30
C THR A 34 0.73 -12.64 22.71
N GLU A 35 -0.46 -12.86 22.18
CA GLU A 35 -0.83 -14.10 21.50
C GLU A 35 -0.01 -14.29 20.22
N TYR A 36 0.22 -13.21 19.45
CA TYR A 36 1.11 -13.21 18.29
C TYR A 36 2.54 -13.59 18.69
N GLY A 37 3.07 -13.03 19.78
CA GLY A 37 4.34 -13.44 20.33
C GLY A 37 4.39 -14.93 20.71
N ASN A 38 3.32 -15.47 21.28
CA ASN A 38 3.23 -16.90 21.63
C ASN A 38 3.16 -17.78 20.37
N LEU A 39 2.43 -17.37 19.32
CA LEU A 39 2.41 -18.04 18.04
C LEU A 39 3.82 -18.09 17.42
N LEU A 40 4.54 -16.96 17.39
CA LEU A 40 5.92 -16.94 16.90
C LEU A 40 6.86 -17.82 17.75
N LYS A 41 6.72 -17.87 19.06
CA LYS A 41 7.51 -18.76 19.94
C LYS A 41 7.22 -20.25 19.71
N LYS A 42 6.01 -20.59 19.32
CA LYS A 42 5.63 -21.94 18.92
C LYS A 42 6.33 -22.35 17.63
N LEU A 43 6.37 -21.44 16.64
CA LEU A 43 7.01 -21.66 15.35
C LEU A 43 8.55 -21.64 15.42
N TYR A 44 9.12 -20.80 16.30
CA TYR A 44 10.55 -20.55 16.46
C TYR A 44 10.96 -20.66 17.94
N PRO A 45 10.95 -21.85 18.52
CA PRO A 45 11.19 -22.05 19.96
C PRO A 45 12.60 -21.66 20.41
N GLU A 46 13.57 -21.63 19.49
CA GLU A 46 14.95 -21.17 19.74
C GLU A 46 15.07 -19.64 19.87
N SER A 47 14.09 -18.87 19.36
CA SER A 47 14.12 -17.40 19.30
C SER A 47 13.24 -16.73 20.37
N LYS A 48 12.85 -17.43 21.45
CA LYS A 48 11.88 -16.93 22.45
C LYS A 48 12.27 -15.57 23.03
N ALA A 49 13.52 -15.38 23.44
CA ALA A 49 13.98 -14.11 24.02
C ALA A 49 13.96 -12.96 23.01
N GLU A 50 14.31 -13.25 21.74
CA GLU A 50 14.28 -12.27 20.64
C GLU A 50 12.84 -11.86 20.32
N ILE A 51 11.90 -12.81 20.33
CA ILE A 51 10.47 -12.56 20.14
C ILE A 51 9.89 -11.69 21.26
N ASP A 52 10.26 -11.96 22.53
CA ASP A 52 9.84 -11.12 23.66
C ASP A 52 10.40 -9.70 23.54
N HIS A 53 11.64 -9.55 23.11
CA HIS A 53 12.23 -8.25 22.85
C HIS A 53 11.50 -7.51 21.73
N LEU A 54 11.25 -8.19 20.59
CA LEU A 54 10.54 -7.64 19.43
C LEU A 54 9.11 -7.20 19.76
N THR A 55 8.33 -8.04 20.45
CA THR A 55 6.96 -7.67 20.87
C THR A 55 6.97 -6.49 21.84
N GLY A 56 8.00 -6.38 22.68
CA GLY A 56 8.25 -5.21 23.51
C GLY A 56 8.50 -3.92 22.70
N ILE A 57 9.24 -4.03 21.59
CA ILE A 57 9.45 -2.91 20.63
C ILE A 57 8.14 -2.54 19.95
N ILE A 58 7.41 -3.51 19.41
CA ILE A 58 6.10 -3.28 18.76
C ILE A 58 5.17 -2.54 19.70
N ARG A 59 5.05 -2.98 20.95
CA ARG A 59 4.22 -2.32 21.98
C ARG A 59 4.61 -0.87 22.25
N LYS A 60 5.93 -0.56 22.20
CA LYS A 60 6.41 0.83 22.29
C LYS A 60 6.04 1.65 21.07
N VAL A 61 6.18 1.08 19.87
CA VAL A 61 5.81 1.73 18.61
C VAL A 61 4.31 2.02 18.60
N MET A 62 3.46 1.08 19.00
CA MET A 62 2.01 1.28 19.10
C MET A 62 1.66 2.49 19.99
N LYS A 63 2.30 2.65 21.15
CA LYS A 63 2.10 3.84 22.01
C LYS A 63 2.47 5.16 21.32
N HIS A 64 3.44 5.13 20.40
CA HIS A 64 3.79 6.30 19.59
C HIS A 64 2.78 6.54 18.46
N MET A 65 2.16 5.48 17.93
CA MET A 65 1.04 5.62 16.99
C MET A 65 -0.16 6.29 17.64
N ASP A 66 -0.52 5.88 18.87
CA ASP A 66 -1.58 6.53 19.66
C ASP A 66 -1.31 8.04 19.84
N VAL A 67 -0.04 8.44 19.98
CA VAL A 67 0.31 9.86 20.04
C VAL A 67 0.15 10.55 18.69
N LEU A 68 0.51 9.90 17.58
CA LEU A 68 0.40 10.49 16.22
C LEU A 68 -1.06 10.76 15.83
N TYR A 69 -1.95 9.82 16.17
CA TYR A 69 -3.36 9.87 15.80
C TYR A 69 -4.29 10.34 16.93
N GLY A 70 -3.74 10.54 18.14
CA GLY A 70 -4.50 10.86 19.35
C GLY A 70 -4.92 12.32 19.48
N VAL A 71 -4.73 13.15 18.47
CA VAL A 71 -5.15 14.56 18.43
C VAL A 71 -5.76 14.86 17.08
N GLU A 72 -6.82 15.66 17.06
CA GLU A 72 -7.35 16.17 15.79
C GLU A 72 -6.32 17.05 15.08
N ASN A 73 -6.26 16.94 13.75
CA ASN A 73 -5.24 17.66 12.97
C ASN A 73 -5.34 19.18 13.17
N PRO A 74 -4.30 19.83 13.75
CA PRO A 74 -4.32 21.26 14.03
C PRO A 74 -4.58 22.16 12.80
N ASN A 75 -4.29 21.67 11.60
CA ASN A 75 -4.49 22.45 10.37
C ASN A 75 -5.98 22.65 10.04
N PHE A 76 -6.89 21.87 10.63
CA PHE A 76 -8.34 21.98 10.45
C PHE A 76 -9.04 22.68 11.62
N LYS A 77 -8.27 23.22 12.60
CA LYS A 77 -8.81 23.91 13.76
C LYS A 77 -8.47 25.42 13.72
N ASP A 78 -9.44 26.23 14.09
CA ASP A 78 -9.19 27.66 14.32
C ASP A 78 -8.58 27.85 15.72
N MET A 79 -7.24 27.89 15.75
CA MET A 79 -6.45 28.01 17.00
C MET A 79 -6.72 29.31 17.76
N THR A 80 -7.31 30.33 17.12
CA THR A 80 -7.64 31.60 17.77
C THR A 80 -8.95 31.51 18.53
N ARG A 81 -9.85 30.66 18.09
CA ARG A 81 -11.21 30.47 18.64
C ARG A 81 -11.32 29.29 19.57
N ASP A 82 -10.64 28.17 19.23
CA ASP A 82 -10.71 26.93 20.03
C ASP A 82 -9.60 26.86 21.09
N ARG A 83 -9.72 27.68 22.12
CA ARG A 83 -8.78 27.69 23.26
C ARG A 83 -8.82 26.39 24.07
N VAL A 84 -9.96 25.69 24.10
CA VAL A 84 -10.10 24.42 24.82
C VAL A 84 -9.22 23.35 24.17
N TYR A 85 -9.30 23.22 22.85
CA TYR A 85 -8.43 22.34 22.06
C TYR A 85 -6.95 22.69 22.29
N LEU A 86 -6.59 23.98 22.21
CA LEU A 86 -5.20 24.44 22.38
C LEU A 86 -4.62 24.02 23.74
N PHE A 87 -5.32 24.31 24.85
CA PHE A 87 -4.77 24.13 26.20
C PHE A 87 -4.97 22.72 26.76
N ARG A 88 -6.06 22.03 26.42
CA ARG A 88 -6.38 20.71 26.97
C ARG A 88 -5.87 19.55 26.12
N GLU A 89 -5.74 19.75 24.81
CA GLU A 89 -5.34 18.69 23.90
C GLU A 89 -3.96 18.95 23.29
N LEU A 90 -3.77 20.04 22.57
CA LEU A 90 -2.56 20.29 21.76
C LEU A 90 -1.32 20.52 22.62
N LEU A 91 -1.38 21.40 23.65
CA LEU A 91 -0.22 21.71 24.48
C LEU A 91 0.28 20.51 25.30
N PRO A 92 -0.57 19.68 25.96
CA PRO A 92 -0.13 18.46 26.64
C PRO A 92 0.37 17.36 25.68
N TRP A 93 -0.11 17.36 24.44
CA TRP A 93 0.29 16.41 23.40
C TRP A 93 1.68 16.73 22.84
N LEU A 94 2.06 18.01 22.70
CA LEU A 94 3.26 18.46 22.02
C LEU A 94 4.57 17.81 22.55
N PRO A 95 4.83 17.69 23.87
CA PRO A 95 6.03 17.00 24.36
C PRO A 95 6.07 15.51 23.94
N LYS A 96 4.92 14.82 24.00
CA LYS A 96 4.79 13.42 23.58
C LYS A 96 5.06 13.28 22.09
N PHE A 97 4.58 14.21 21.28
CA PHE A 97 4.83 14.26 19.84
C PHE A 97 6.31 14.45 19.52
N LEU A 98 7.01 15.35 20.21
CA LEU A 98 8.46 15.55 20.04
C LEU A 98 9.28 14.29 20.36
N LEU A 99 8.87 13.54 21.42
CA LEU A 99 9.47 12.25 21.73
C LEU A 99 9.19 11.21 20.63
N THR A 100 7.97 11.21 20.09
CA THR A 100 7.57 10.34 18.98
C THR A 100 8.37 10.64 17.72
N LEU A 101 8.57 11.91 17.37
CA LEU A 101 9.44 12.31 16.24
C LEU A 101 10.88 11.81 16.40
N ARG A 102 11.41 11.82 17.66
CA ARG A 102 12.74 11.27 17.93
C ARG A 102 12.79 9.74 17.74
N MET A 103 11.71 9.02 18.11
CA MET A 103 11.58 7.58 17.88
C MET A 103 11.49 7.27 16.37
N ILE A 104 10.63 7.97 15.63
CA ILE A 104 10.51 7.84 14.18
C ILE A 104 11.87 8.05 13.51
N LYS A 105 12.60 9.12 13.88
CA LYS A 105 13.93 9.39 13.31
C LYS A 105 14.93 8.26 13.57
N ARG A 106 14.90 7.63 14.74
CA ARG A 106 15.80 6.50 15.08
C ARG A 106 15.46 5.24 14.31
N MET A 107 14.19 5.02 13.99
CA MET A 107 13.70 3.84 13.29
C MET A 107 13.46 4.10 11.79
N ASN A 108 13.91 5.23 11.27
CA ASN A 108 13.83 5.55 9.83
C ASN A 108 15.00 4.90 9.07
N ILE A 109 15.13 3.60 9.26
CA ILE A 109 16.04 2.70 8.52
C ILE A 109 15.20 1.54 8.00
N PRO A 110 15.60 0.85 6.93
CA PRO A 110 14.88 -0.31 6.44
C PRO A 110 14.61 -1.36 7.52
N VAL A 111 13.43 -1.98 7.47
CA VAL A 111 13.01 -2.94 8.50
C VAL A 111 13.89 -4.19 8.53
N GLU A 112 14.35 -4.65 7.37
CA GLU A 112 15.21 -5.84 7.25
C GLU A 112 16.53 -5.67 8.06
N PRO A 113 17.39 -4.67 7.80
CA PRO A 113 18.60 -4.46 8.60
C PRO A 113 18.32 -4.01 10.05
N TYR A 114 17.11 -3.49 10.33
CA TYR A 114 16.71 -3.25 11.72
C TYR A 114 16.46 -4.56 12.46
N LEU A 115 15.72 -5.49 11.84
CA LEU A 115 15.41 -6.80 12.41
C LEU A 115 16.68 -7.65 12.57
N GLU A 116 17.65 -7.57 11.67
CA GLU A 116 18.95 -8.28 11.78
C GLU A 116 19.69 -7.99 13.10
N LYS A 117 19.51 -6.80 13.67
CA LYS A 117 20.14 -6.41 14.94
C LYS A 117 19.48 -7.03 16.16
N ILE A 118 18.25 -7.51 16.05
CA ILE A 118 17.42 -7.96 17.18
C ILE A 118 16.93 -9.39 17.06
N VAL A 119 16.92 -9.95 15.85
CA VAL A 119 16.47 -11.32 15.55
C VAL A 119 17.55 -12.02 14.73
N ARG A 120 18.09 -13.14 15.23
CA ARG A 120 19.14 -13.91 14.54
C ARG A 120 18.56 -14.83 13.47
N ASN A 121 17.39 -15.45 13.78
CA ASN A 121 16.76 -16.39 12.87
C ASN A 121 16.25 -15.66 11.60
N PRO A 122 16.79 -15.97 10.40
CA PRO A 122 16.42 -15.31 9.16
C PRO A 122 14.95 -15.56 8.77
N SER A 123 14.46 -16.78 8.96
CA SER A 123 13.05 -17.13 8.65
C SER A 123 12.08 -16.30 9.49
N LEU A 124 12.37 -16.11 10.78
CA LEU A 124 11.55 -15.27 11.65
C LEU A 124 11.56 -13.80 11.17
N ARG A 125 12.72 -13.29 10.72
CA ARG A 125 12.81 -11.93 10.14
C ARG A 125 11.91 -11.80 8.91
N ASP A 126 11.95 -12.79 8.03
CA ASP A 126 11.15 -12.80 6.80
C ASP A 126 9.66 -12.82 7.09
N ILE A 127 9.18 -13.71 7.98
CA ILE A 127 7.77 -13.77 8.38
C ILE A 127 7.26 -12.42 8.90
N ILE A 128 8.12 -11.65 9.58
CA ILE A 128 7.74 -10.32 10.11
C ILE A 128 7.75 -9.26 9.02
N SER A 129 8.68 -9.33 8.04
CA SER A 129 8.94 -8.22 7.12
C SER A 129 8.52 -8.44 5.67
N GLN A 130 8.34 -9.69 5.22
CA GLN A 130 8.19 -9.99 3.79
C GLN A 130 6.89 -9.50 3.14
N HIS A 131 5.89 -9.14 3.92
CA HIS A 131 4.64 -8.54 3.42
C HIS A 131 4.71 -7.01 3.31
N PHE A 132 5.84 -6.39 3.70
CA PHE A 132 6.08 -4.98 3.49
C PHE A 132 6.85 -4.72 2.18
N PHE A 133 6.72 -3.51 1.66
CA PHE A 133 7.53 -3.06 0.53
C PHE A 133 9.02 -3.12 0.86
N ARG A 134 9.82 -3.37 -0.16
CA ARG A 134 11.28 -3.45 0.00
C ARG A 134 11.84 -2.16 0.64
N ASN A 135 12.65 -2.32 1.68
CA ASN A 135 13.24 -1.24 2.46
C ASN A 135 12.23 -0.33 3.19
N THR A 136 11.03 -0.81 3.48
CA THR A 136 10.06 -0.09 4.31
C THR A 136 10.71 0.36 5.63
N PRO A 137 10.54 1.63 6.05
CA PRO A 137 11.08 2.09 7.33
C PRO A 137 10.59 1.25 8.52
N ALA A 138 11.49 0.88 9.43
CA ALA A 138 11.18 -0.01 10.55
C ALA A 138 10.07 0.54 11.46
N PHE A 139 10.01 1.86 11.66
CA PHE A 139 8.90 2.45 12.42
C PHE A 139 7.55 2.14 11.78
N PHE A 140 7.43 2.32 10.45
CA PHE A 140 6.21 2.07 9.72
C PHE A 140 5.84 0.57 9.74
N ALA A 141 6.79 -0.31 9.44
CA ALA A 141 6.55 -1.76 9.44
C ALA A 141 6.10 -2.27 10.83
N LEU A 142 6.78 -1.87 11.91
CA LEU A 142 6.45 -2.32 13.26
C LEU A 142 5.24 -1.60 13.87
N SER A 143 4.75 -0.51 13.25
CA SER A 143 3.49 0.12 13.62
C SER A 143 2.26 -0.60 13.06
N TYR A 144 2.46 -1.50 12.12
CA TYR A 144 1.36 -2.14 11.37
C TYR A 144 0.43 -2.96 12.27
N PHE A 145 0.93 -3.44 13.42
CA PHE A 145 0.08 -4.11 14.40
C PHE A 145 -1.02 -3.19 14.97
N SER A 146 -0.75 -1.88 15.11
CA SER A 146 -1.79 -0.91 15.46
C SER A 146 -2.87 -0.82 14.39
N LEU A 147 -2.47 -0.87 13.11
CA LEU A 147 -3.41 -0.83 12.00
C LEU A 147 -4.30 -2.08 11.95
N TYR A 148 -3.78 -3.25 12.31
CA TYR A 148 -4.60 -4.48 12.39
C TYR A 148 -5.77 -4.34 13.38
N LEU A 149 -5.64 -3.51 14.42
CA LEU A 149 -6.68 -3.28 15.39
C LEU A 149 -7.75 -2.27 14.92
N ASP A 150 -7.45 -1.47 13.91
CA ASP A 150 -8.26 -0.34 13.44
C ASP A 150 -8.73 -0.46 11.99
N TYR A 151 -8.79 -1.66 11.45
CA TYR A 151 -9.38 -1.86 10.14
C TYR A 151 -10.89 -1.73 10.16
N PHE A 152 -11.39 -0.87 9.28
CA PHE A 152 -12.80 -0.69 8.99
C PHE A 152 -13.07 -0.93 7.50
N TYR A 153 -14.24 -1.42 7.19
CA TYR A 153 -14.67 -1.69 5.82
C TYR A 153 -15.98 -0.96 5.53
N PRO A 154 -16.05 -0.17 4.47
CA PRO A 154 -17.29 0.49 4.08
C PRO A 154 -18.36 -0.53 3.69
N ARG A 155 -19.58 -0.40 4.22
CA ARG A 155 -20.69 -1.24 3.82
C ARG A 155 -21.01 -1.01 2.34
N GLY A 156 -21.17 -2.08 1.57
CA GLY A 156 -21.30 -2.03 0.11
C GLY A 156 -19.98 -1.94 -0.65
N GLY A 157 -18.83 -2.09 0.03
CA GLY A 157 -17.51 -2.16 -0.60
C GLY A 157 -16.71 -0.87 -0.56
N VAL A 158 -15.40 -0.99 -0.83
CA VAL A 158 -14.44 0.14 -0.77
C VAL A 158 -14.79 1.26 -1.78
N GLY A 159 -15.43 0.90 -2.91
CA GLY A 159 -15.92 1.87 -3.91
C GLY A 159 -16.89 2.91 -3.36
N LYS A 160 -17.62 2.57 -2.27
CA LYS A 160 -18.55 3.51 -1.62
C LYS A 160 -17.86 4.76 -1.05
N LEU A 161 -16.58 4.66 -0.70
CA LEU A 161 -15.81 5.82 -0.29
C LEU A 161 -15.62 6.81 -1.45
N ALA A 162 -15.22 6.31 -2.62
CA ALA A 162 -15.04 7.15 -3.81
C ALA A 162 -16.37 7.74 -4.28
N GLU A 163 -17.43 6.92 -4.31
CA GLU A 163 -18.79 7.34 -4.67
C GLU A 163 -19.31 8.45 -3.74
N ALA A 164 -19.10 8.32 -2.43
CA ALA A 164 -19.54 9.33 -1.47
C ALA A 164 -18.80 10.67 -1.63
N ILE A 165 -17.50 10.63 -1.94
CA ILE A 165 -16.71 11.83 -2.21
C ILE A 165 -17.13 12.47 -3.55
N GLU A 166 -17.35 11.67 -4.59
CA GLU A 166 -17.85 12.13 -5.88
C GLU A 166 -19.21 12.82 -5.74
N ASN A 167 -20.16 12.17 -5.05
CA ASN A 167 -21.50 12.74 -4.81
C ASN A 167 -21.39 14.09 -4.07
N LYS A 168 -20.48 14.20 -3.10
CA LYS A 168 -20.25 15.45 -2.37
C LYS A 168 -19.66 16.54 -3.25
N LEU A 169 -18.76 16.19 -4.16
CA LEU A 169 -18.22 17.11 -5.15
C LEU A 169 -19.34 17.65 -6.06
N LEU A 170 -20.20 16.77 -6.57
CA LEU A 170 -21.33 17.13 -7.43
C LEU A 170 -22.35 18.00 -6.70
N GLU A 171 -22.64 17.72 -5.42
CA GLU A 171 -23.50 18.53 -4.55
C GLU A 171 -22.97 19.97 -4.42
N TRP A 172 -21.67 20.14 -4.39
CA TRP A 172 -21.01 21.45 -4.35
C TRP A 172 -20.88 22.14 -5.72
N GLY A 173 -21.49 21.57 -6.77
CA GLY A 173 -21.48 22.12 -8.13
C GLY A 173 -20.20 21.79 -8.92
N GLY A 174 -19.42 20.82 -8.45
CA GLY A 174 -18.27 20.30 -9.20
C GLY A 174 -18.69 19.40 -10.36
N GLU A 175 -17.76 19.16 -11.28
CA GLU A 175 -17.93 18.23 -12.40
C GLU A 175 -16.89 17.11 -12.34
N VAL A 176 -17.29 15.90 -12.79
CA VAL A 176 -16.39 14.76 -12.99
C VAL A 176 -16.38 14.37 -14.46
N LEU A 177 -15.29 14.63 -15.15
CA LEU A 177 -15.11 14.29 -16.56
C LEU A 177 -14.51 12.90 -16.68
N ARG A 178 -15.33 11.90 -16.97
CA ARG A 178 -14.89 10.52 -17.18
C ARG A 178 -14.27 10.32 -18.57
N GLU A 179 -13.44 9.31 -18.72
CA GLU A 179 -12.75 9.01 -19.99
C GLU A 179 -11.97 10.21 -20.54
N THR A 180 -11.42 11.02 -19.62
CA THR A 180 -10.71 12.26 -19.92
C THR A 180 -9.31 12.20 -19.33
N THR A 181 -8.29 12.14 -20.21
CA THR A 181 -6.89 12.07 -19.82
C THR A 181 -6.18 13.36 -20.22
N VAL A 182 -5.60 14.05 -19.26
CA VAL A 182 -4.78 15.24 -19.52
C VAL A 182 -3.51 14.83 -20.28
N GLN A 183 -3.31 15.37 -21.47
CA GLN A 183 -2.14 15.09 -22.30
C GLN A 183 -1.07 16.18 -22.23
N ARG A 184 -1.44 17.43 -21.99
CA ARG A 184 -0.50 18.55 -21.89
C ARG A 184 -0.98 19.63 -20.94
N VAL A 185 -0.03 20.22 -20.22
CA VAL A 185 -0.26 21.38 -19.33
C VAL A 185 0.58 22.54 -19.84
N TYR A 186 -0.05 23.68 -20.17
CA TYR A 186 0.58 24.93 -20.57
C TYR A 186 0.56 25.90 -19.38
N ALA A 187 1.60 25.81 -18.58
CA ALA A 187 1.62 26.46 -17.27
C ALA A 187 1.61 28.00 -17.33
N SER A 188 2.27 28.62 -18.34
CA SER A 188 2.34 30.06 -18.50
C SER A 188 1.00 30.72 -18.83
N VAL A 189 0.16 30.01 -19.58
CA VAL A 189 -1.18 30.48 -19.99
C VAL A 189 -2.31 29.85 -19.18
N LYS A 190 -1.96 29.06 -18.16
CA LYS A 190 -2.91 28.36 -17.27
C LYS A 190 -3.98 27.57 -18.01
N ARG A 191 -3.55 26.71 -18.93
CA ARG A 191 -4.40 25.87 -19.77
C ARG A 191 -3.89 24.44 -19.74
N LEU A 192 -4.79 23.48 -19.89
CA LEU A 192 -4.46 22.09 -20.15
C LEU A 192 -5.30 21.54 -21.31
N THR A 193 -4.78 20.53 -21.99
CA THR A 193 -5.46 19.86 -23.12
C THR A 193 -5.62 18.37 -22.79
N ASP A 194 -6.77 17.81 -23.08
CA ASP A 194 -7.08 16.39 -22.88
C ASP A 194 -6.85 15.52 -24.13
N ASN A 195 -7.14 14.22 -23.99
CA ASN A 195 -7.05 13.21 -25.07
C ASN A 195 -8.08 13.41 -26.20
N LYS A 196 -9.04 14.32 -26.06
CA LYS A 196 -10.05 14.69 -27.05
C LYS A 196 -9.69 16.03 -27.72
N ASN A 197 -8.51 16.59 -27.42
CA ASN A 197 -8.02 17.91 -27.84
C ASN A 197 -8.93 19.07 -27.34
N ILE A 198 -9.59 18.89 -26.21
CA ILE A 198 -10.37 19.94 -25.54
C ILE A 198 -9.44 20.70 -24.61
N ASP A 199 -9.51 22.03 -24.68
CA ASP A 199 -8.74 22.93 -23.82
C ASP A 199 -9.54 23.37 -22.61
N TYR A 200 -8.93 23.31 -21.44
CA TYR A 200 -9.49 23.77 -20.17
C TYR A 200 -8.60 24.88 -19.59
N ALA A 201 -9.17 26.03 -19.33
CA ALA A 201 -8.50 27.09 -18.58
C ALA A 201 -8.68 26.86 -17.08
N PHE A 202 -7.67 27.21 -16.28
CA PHE A 202 -7.74 27.09 -14.82
C PHE A 202 -7.16 28.32 -14.10
N ASN A 203 -7.71 28.64 -12.96
CA ASN A 203 -7.10 29.59 -12.02
C ASN A 203 -6.03 28.90 -11.17
N ASN A 204 -6.38 27.71 -10.65
CA ASN A 204 -5.50 26.82 -9.91
C ASN A 204 -5.65 25.40 -10.45
N LEU A 205 -4.54 24.68 -10.53
CA LEU A 205 -4.51 23.26 -10.88
C LEU A 205 -4.00 22.46 -9.68
N VAL A 206 -4.73 21.42 -9.31
CA VAL A 206 -4.26 20.40 -8.34
C VAL A 206 -3.99 19.11 -9.09
N TRP A 207 -2.72 18.74 -9.22
CA TRP A 207 -2.33 17.50 -9.84
C TRP A 207 -2.36 16.36 -8.81
N ALA A 208 -3.33 15.47 -8.91
CA ALA A 208 -3.53 14.35 -7.98
C ALA A 208 -3.27 12.97 -8.62
N ALA A 209 -2.63 12.93 -9.79
CA ALA A 209 -2.24 11.73 -10.52
C ALA A 209 -0.73 11.44 -10.38
N ASP A 210 -0.20 10.55 -11.21
CA ASP A 210 1.23 10.21 -11.26
C ASP A 210 2.10 11.46 -11.44
N LEU A 211 3.05 11.67 -10.52
CA LEU A 211 3.83 12.90 -10.50
C LEU A 211 4.90 12.94 -11.61
N LYS A 212 5.45 11.80 -12.03
CA LYS A 212 6.38 11.75 -13.17
C LYS A 212 5.66 12.18 -14.46
N THR A 213 4.40 11.78 -14.62
CA THR A 213 3.56 12.20 -15.74
C THR A 213 3.40 13.71 -15.76
N PHE A 214 3.12 14.34 -14.62
CA PHE A 214 3.04 15.81 -14.54
C PHE A 214 4.28 16.51 -15.10
N TYR A 215 5.47 16.07 -14.68
CA TYR A 215 6.72 16.68 -15.14
C TYR A 215 7.04 16.40 -16.62
N ARG A 216 6.52 15.31 -17.19
CA ARG A 216 6.68 14.99 -18.62
C ARG A 216 5.78 15.81 -19.54
N ILE A 217 4.55 16.08 -19.12
CA ILE A 217 3.54 16.72 -19.98
C ILE A 217 3.41 18.23 -19.78
N THR A 218 4.09 18.80 -18.77
CA THR A 218 4.01 20.22 -18.49
C THR A 218 5.02 21.02 -19.33
N SER A 219 4.50 21.93 -20.16
CA SER A 219 5.30 22.89 -20.89
C SER A 219 5.73 24.04 -19.98
N THR A 220 7.01 24.36 -20.00
CA THR A 220 7.60 25.50 -19.27
C THR A 220 7.78 26.74 -20.15
N GLU A 221 7.37 26.68 -21.40
CA GLU A 221 7.44 27.78 -22.36
C GLU A 221 6.65 29.00 -21.83
N GLY A 222 7.25 30.18 -21.91
CA GLY A 222 6.64 31.43 -21.44
C GLY A 222 6.66 31.62 -19.91
N LEU A 223 7.22 30.67 -19.15
CA LEU A 223 7.43 30.87 -17.71
C LEU A 223 8.67 31.73 -17.42
N PRO A 224 8.67 32.52 -16.33
CA PRO A 224 9.88 33.22 -15.88
C PRO A 224 11.03 32.23 -15.67
N GLU A 225 12.25 32.61 -16.09
CA GLU A 225 13.41 31.71 -16.07
C GLU A 225 13.66 31.08 -14.70
N LYS A 226 13.51 31.82 -13.62
CA LYS A 226 13.65 31.33 -12.25
C LYS A 226 12.66 30.19 -11.92
N VAL A 227 11.45 30.24 -12.46
CA VAL A 227 10.42 29.20 -12.26
C VAL A 227 10.76 28.00 -13.13
N ARG A 228 11.10 28.22 -14.40
CA ARG A 228 11.50 27.17 -15.35
C ARG A 228 12.68 26.36 -14.80
N VAL A 229 13.76 27.00 -14.37
CA VAL A 229 14.93 26.31 -13.81
C VAL A 229 14.56 25.48 -12.57
N LYS A 230 13.75 26.02 -11.65
CA LYS A 230 13.29 25.25 -10.48
C LYS A 230 12.45 24.03 -10.87
N PHE A 231 11.59 24.15 -11.87
CA PHE A 231 10.75 23.06 -12.34
C PHE A 231 11.61 21.97 -13.01
N GLU A 232 12.54 22.36 -13.88
CA GLU A 232 13.47 21.43 -14.53
C GLU A 232 14.35 20.66 -13.51
N LEU A 233 14.88 21.35 -12.51
CA LEU A 233 15.65 20.74 -11.43
C LEU A 233 14.81 19.73 -10.61
N ALA A 234 13.56 20.10 -10.31
CA ALA A 234 12.63 19.19 -9.64
C ALA A 234 12.29 17.99 -10.52
N GLY A 235 11.98 18.21 -11.80
CA GLY A 235 11.71 17.17 -12.79
C GLY A 235 12.88 16.18 -12.93
N ASN A 236 14.09 16.68 -13.12
CA ASN A 236 15.29 15.84 -13.23
C ASN A 236 15.52 14.96 -11.99
N ARG A 237 15.26 15.52 -10.80
CA ARG A 237 15.35 14.75 -9.55
C ARG A 237 14.28 13.64 -9.47
N LEU A 238 13.06 13.91 -9.93
CA LEU A 238 11.92 12.99 -9.82
C LEU A 238 11.92 11.92 -10.93
N LEU A 239 12.18 12.31 -12.18
CA LEU A 239 12.07 11.43 -13.34
C LEU A 239 13.07 10.26 -13.33
N GLY A 240 14.24 10.46 -12.72
CA GLY A 240 15.23 9.39 -12.53
C GLY A 240 14.94 8.44 -11.36
N LYS A 241 13.87 8.69 -10.58
CA LYS A 241 13.53 7.87 -9.40
C LYS A 241 12.47 6.84 -9.74
N ARG A 242 12.50 5.72 -9.01
CA ARG A 242 11.60 4.60 -9.21
C ARG A 242 10.33 4.75 -8.36
N GLY A 243 9.19 4.31 -8.91
CA GLY A 243 7.98 4.05 -8.15
C GLY A 243 8.16 2.92 -7.14
N GLY A 244 7.30 2.88 -6.14
CA GLY A 244 7.25 1.84 -5.12
C GLY A 244 6.95 0.45 -5.68
N ASP A 245 6.98 -0.53 -4.80
CA ASP A 245 6.62 -1.89 -5.18
C ASP A 245 5.15 -1.96 -5.62
N SER A 246 4.86 -2.94 -6.46
CA SER A 246 3.53 -3.23 -6.97
C SER A 246 2.98 -4.52 -6.39
N VAL A 247 1.82 -4.93 -6.85
CA VAL A 247 1.15 -6.16 -6.42
C VAL A 247 0.70 -6.98 -7.63
N PHE A 248 0.60 -8.29 -7.43
CA PHE A 248 -0.20 -9.17 -8.27
C PHE A 248 -1.45 -9.54 -7.47
N THR A 249 -2.62 -9.23 -8.02
CA THR A 249 -3.90 -9.46 -7.34
C THR A 249 -4.78 -10.36 -8.18
N ILE A 250 -5.31 -11.43 -7.59
CA ILE A 250 -6.31 -12.30 -8.22
C ILE A 250 -7.67 -12.03 -7.57
N PHE A 251 -8.68 -11.91 -8.40
CA PHE A 251 -10.08 -11.90 -8.02
C PHE A 251 -10.66 -13.26 -8.38
N VAL A 252 -11.25 -13.93 -7.40
CA VAL A 252 -11.73 -15.31 -7.53
C VAL A 252 -13.18 -15.38 -7.09
N GLU A 253 -14.04 -15.98 -7.93
CA GLU A 253 -15.39 -16.40 -7.54
C GLU A 253 -15.37 -17.89 -7.20
N VAL A 254 -15.98 -18.25 -6.08
CA VAL A 254 -16.02 -19.62 -5.56
C VAL A 254 -17.47 -20.02 -5.30
N ASP A 255 -17.87 -21.18 -5.81
CA ASP A 255 -19.18 -21.79 -5.56
C ASP A 255 -19.22 -22.46 -4.18
N GLU A 256 -19.08 -21.61 -3.16
CA GLU A 256 -19.05 -21.99 -1.74
C GLU A 256 -19.55 -20.81 -0.90
N PRO A 257 -20.46 -21.03 0.08
CA PRO A 257 -20.96 -19.98 0.95
C PRO A 257 -19.83 -19.42 1.83
N PHE A 258 -19.89 -18.11 2.13
CA PHE A 258 -18.85 -17.43 2.89
C PHE A 258 -18.70 -17.94 4.34
N GLU A 259 -19.70 -18.62 4.88
CA GLU A 259 -19.64 -19.27 6.19
C GLU A 259 -18.53 -20.33 6.27
N SER A 260 -18.20 -20.97 5.16
CA SER A 260 -17.09 -21.93 5.09
C SER A 260 -15.74 -21.24 5.30
N PHE A 261 -15.58 -20.04 4.73
CA PHE A 261 -14.38 -19.22 4.93
C PHE A 261 -14.33 -18.63 6.34
N LYS A 262 -15.48 -18.23 6.90
CA LYS A 262 -15.59 -17.71 8.27
C LYS A 262 -15.08 -18.67 9.33
N ARG A 263 -15.19 -19.97 9.10
CA ARG A 263 -14.66 -21.02 10.01
C ARG A 263 -13.14 -21.06 10.04
N ILE A 264 -12.48 -20.49 9.04
CA ILE A 264 -11.03 -20.51 8.86
C ILE A 264 -10.41 -19.19 9.29
N ALA A 265 -10.90 -18.06 8.75
CA ALA A 265 -10.30 -16.73 8.98
C ALA A 265 -11.35 -15.63 8.94
N ASN A 266 -10.95 -14.44 9.39
CA ASN A 266 -11.73 -13.20 9.22
C ASN A 266 -11.67 -12.69 7.78
N GLY A 267 -12.46 -11.66 7.49
CA GLY A 267 -12.56 -11.06 6.16
C GLY A 267 -11.29 -10.36 5.67
N HIS A 268 -10.29 -10.14 6.51
CA HIS A 268 -8.95 -9.68 6.15
C HIS A 268 -7.92 -10.65 6.75
N PHE A 269 -7.13 -11.30 5.89
CA PHE A 269 -6.29 -12.41 6.30
C PHE A 269 -4.90 -12.31 5.66
N PHE A 270 -3.86 -12.23 6.50
CA PHE A 270 -2.47 -12.37 6.08
C PHE A 270 -2.04 -13.82 6.32
N TYR A 271 -1.72 -14.53 5.25
CA TYR A 271 -1.39 -15.95 5.31
C TYR A 271 -0.03 -16.25 4.67
N THR A 272 0.79 -17.02 5.35
CA THR A 272 2.09 -17.49 4.86
C THR A 272 2.12 -19.03 4.90
N PRO A 273 2.20 -19.72 3.75
CA PRO A 273 2.14 -21.17 3.67
C PRO A 273 3.31 -21.87 4.37
N SER A 274 4.45 -21.21 4.52
CA SER A 274 5.65 -21.81 5.09
C SER A 274 6.36 -20.85 6.05
N ARG A 275 6.66 -21.32 7.26
CA ARG A 275 7.48 -20.58 8.24
C ARG A 275 8.95 -20.38 7.83
N LYS A 276 9.40 -20.95 6.70
CA LYS A 276 10.77 -20.75 6.21
C LYS A 276 11.01 -19.32 5.76
N GLY A 277 9.97 -18.62 5.28
CA GLY A 277 10.09 -17.29 4.72
C GLY A 277 10.78 -17.25 3.35
N LEU A 278 10.83 -16.09 2.74
CA LEU A 278 11.32 -15.91 1.37
C LEU A 278 12.85 -15.98 1.26
N GLY A 279 13.59 -15.56 2.31
CA GLY A 279 15.05 -15.50 2.25
C GLY A 279 15.56 -14.70 1.04
N GLU A 280 16.59 -15.23 0.39
CA GLU A 280 17.16 -14.64 -0.82
C GLU A 280 16.26 -14.75 -2.05
N ILE A 281 15.29 -15.68 -2.06
CA ILE A 281 14.33 -15.85 -3.17
C ILE A 281 13.53 -14.58 -3.41
N ARG A 282 13.30 -13.79 -2.38
CA ARG A 282 12.51 -12.56 -2.44
C ARG A 282 13.00 -11.57 -3.50
N TRP A 283 14.30 -11.27 -3.49
CA TRP A 283 14.88 -10.25 -4.36
C TRP A 283 16.19 -10.70 -5.03
N GLY A 284 17.10 -11.38 -4.30
CA GLY A 284 18.42 -11.73 -4.79
C GLY A 284 18.37 -12.63 -6.03
N ASP A 285 17.59 -13.70 -6.00
CA ASP A 285 17.45 -14.58 -7.16
C ASP A 285 16.76 -13.89 -8.33
N LEU A 286 15.73 -13.09 -8.07
CA LEU A 286 15.04 -12.34 -9.12
C LEU A 286 15.96 -11.30 -9.77
N ASP A 287 16.71 -10.53 -8.96
CA ASP A 287 17.70 -9.57 -9.48
C ASP A 287 18.76 -10.28 -10.35
N ARG A 288 19.20 -11.50 -9.95
CA ARG A 288 20.13 -12.32 -10.74
C ARG A 288 19.51 -12.80 -12.06
N ILE A 289 18.26 -13.29 -12.03
CA ILE A 289 17.56 -13.77 -13.23
C ILE A 289 17.32 -12.61 -14.21
N LEU A 290 16.83 -11.47 -13.69
CA LEU A 290 16.52 -10.28 -14.49
C LEU A 290 17.77 -9.49 -14.90
N GLY A 291 18.88 -9.61 -14.20
CA GLY A 291 20.15 -8.95 -14.54
C GLY A 291 20.88 -9.55 -15.73
N ARG A 292 20.50 -10.75 -16.20
CA ARG A 292 21.14 -11.41 -17.34
C ARG A 292 20.70 -10.77 -18.66
N PRO A 293 21.60 -10.61 -19.66
CA PRO A 293 21.23 -10.21 -21.01
C PRO A 293 20.29 -11.23 -21.68
N GLY A 294 19.36 -10.75 -22.49
CA GLY A 294 18.43 -11.59 -23.23
C GLY A 294 17.10 -11.86 -22.51
N GLU A 295 16.34 -12.84 -23.03
CA GLU A 295 15.09 -13.27 -22.43
C GLU A 295 15.35 -14.09 -21.15
N PRO A 296 14.54 -13.93 -20.11
CA PRO A 296 14.59 -14.81 -18.95
C PRO A 296 14.35 -16.28 -19.35
N ASP A 297 15.15 -17.20 -18.83
CA ASP A 297 14.90 -18.65 -19.00
C ASP A 297 13.56 -19.02 -18.35
N ARG A 298 12.60 -19.48 -19.16
CA ARG A 298 11.24 -19.80 -18.70
C ARG A 298 11.25 -20.86 -17.61
N THR A 299 12.08 -21.88 -17.73
CA THR A 299 12.15 -22.99 -16.75
C THR A 299 12.73 -22.50 -15.44
N GLU A 300 13.83 -21.72 -15.47
CA GLU A 300 14.42 -21.12 -14.27
C GLU A 300 13.43 -20.18 -13.60
N LEU A 301 12.72 -19.36 -14.37
CA LEU A 301 11.76 -18.38 -13.87
C LEU A 301 10.52 -19.06 -13.25
N LEU A 302 9.98 -20.09 -13.87
CA LEU A 302 8.86 -20.85 -13.30
C LEU A 302 9.27 -21.60 -12.05
N THR A 303 10.49 -22.13 -11.97
CA THR A 303 11.05 -22.75 -10.77
C THR A 303 11.22 -21.73 -9.65
N TRP A 304 11.69 -20.52 -9.97
CA TRP A 304 11.76 -19.40 -9.02
C TRP A 304 10.35 -19.01 -8.55
N LEU A 305 9.38 -18.92 -9.46
CA LEU A 305 7.99 -18.55 -9.16
C LEU A 305 7.35 -19.55 -8.19
N ASP A 306 7.53 -20.85 -8.39
CA ASP A 306 7.03 -21.90 -7.49
C ASP A 306 7.55 -21.71 -6.05
N LYS A 307 8.85 -21.47 -5.91
CA LYS A 307 9.46 -21.20 -4.59
C LYS A 307 8.98 -19.87 -4.00
N PHE A 308 8.95 -18.82 -4.82
CA PHE A 308 8.52 -17.49 -4.39
C PHE A 308 7.08 -17.52 -3.87
N LEU A 309 6.16 -18.18 -4.58
CA LEU A 309 4.77 -18.28 -4.19
C LEU A 309 4.57 -19.18 -2.96
N SER A 310 5.28 -20.29 -2.84
CA SER A 310 5.15 -21.20 -1.71
C SER A 310 5.69 -20.65 -0.38
N LEU A 311 6.54 -19.63 -0.44
CA LEU A 311 7.17 -19.01 0.74
C LEU A 311 6.64 -17.60 1.05
N ASN A 312 5.84 -17.01 0.14
CA ASN A 312 5.36 -15.64 0.27
C ASN A 312 4.22 -15.49 1.28
N THR A 313 3.99 -14.25 1.71
CA THR A 313 2.79 -13.89 2.47
C THR A 313 1.71 -13.39 1.52
N TYR A 314 0.53 -13.95 1.64
CA TYR A 314 -0.68 -13.57 0.91
C TYR A 314 -1.52 -12.61 1.75
N GLU A 315 -1.96 -11.51 1.17
CA GLU A 315 -3.00 -10.67 1.73
C GLU A 315 -4.33 -11.05 1.06
N ILE A 316 -5.23 -11.63 1.85
CA ILE A 316 -6.49 -12.19 1.37
C ILE A 316 -7.64 -11.39 1.96
N SER A 317 -8.50 -10.87 1.10
CA SER A 317 -9.75 -10.22 1.47
C SER A 317 -10.92 -11.10 1.04
N VAL A 318 -11.85 -11.34 1.97
CA VAL A 318 -13.13 -11.99 1.72
C VAL A 318 -14.24 -10.95 2.01
N PRO A 319 -14.67 -10.17 0.99
CA PRO A 319 -15.61 -9.07 1.19
C PRO A 319 -16.92 -9.48 1.88
N ALA A 320 -17.47 -10.66 1.55
CA ALA A 320 -18.72 -11.17 2.14
C ALA A 320 -18.62 -11.43 3.66
N LEU A 321 -17.42 -11.66 4.19
CA LEU A 321 -17.21 -11.77 5.65
C LEU A 321 -17.23 -10.40 6.35
N LYS A 322 -17.06 -9.33 5.60
CA LYS A 322 -17.14 -7.94 6.10
C LYS A 322 -18.54 -7.40 5.93
N ASP A 323 -19.17 -7.68 4.79
CA ASP A 323 -20.53 -7.32 4.45
C ASP A 323 -21.17 -8.46 3.64
N PRO A 324 -22.12 -9.22 4.22
CA PRO A 324 -22.77 -10.35 3.54
C PRO A 324 -23.42 -10.01 2.20
N GLY A 325 -23.81 -8.74 2.00
CA GLY A 325 -24.36 -8.27 0.72
C GLY A 325 -23.35 -8.22 -0.43
N MET A 326 -22.07 -8.47 -0.18
CA MET A 326 -21.01 -8.43 -1.20
C MET A 326 -20.87 -9.73 -2.02
N ALA A 327 -21.67 -10.75 -1.76
CA ALA A 327 -21.71 -11.97 -2.56
C ALA A 327 -23.13 -12.50 -2.71
N PRO A 328 -23.46 -13.13 -3.85
CA PRO A 328 -24.71 -13.87 -4.01
C PRO A 328 -24.81 -15.05 -3.03
N ALA A 329 -26.03 -15.49 -2.74
CA ALA A 329 -26.24 -16.66 -1.89
C ALA A 329 -25.53 -17.90 -2.46
N GLY A 330 -24.81 -18.61 -1.59
CA GLY A 330 -24.04 -19.80 -1.97
C GLY A 330 -22.70 -19.56 -2.66
N LYS A 331 -22.35 -18.30 -2.93
CA LYS A 331 -21.08 -17.93 -3.56
C LYS A 331 -20.22 -17.03 -2.66
N THR A 332 -18.93 -17.01 -2.93
CA THR A 332 -17.97 -16.13 -2.21
C THR A 332 -16.94 -15.56 -3.19
N GLY A 333 -16.66 -14.26 -3.07
CA GLY A 333 -15.56 -13.62 -3.76
C GLY A 333 -14.31 -13.54 -2.85
N LEU A 334 -13.15 -13.84 -3.40
CA LEU A 334 -11.85 -13.61 -2.76
C LEU A 334 -11.03 -12.62 -3.58
N ILE A 335 -10.27 -11.78 -2.88
CA ILE A 335 -9.25 -10.91 -3.46
C ILE A 335 -7.93 -11.32 -2.80
N ILE A 336 -7.01 -11.85 -3.58
CA ILE A 336 -5.76 -12.43 -3.11
C ILE A 336 -4.62 -11.64 -3.72
N SER A 337 -3.80 -10.99 -2.88
CA SER A 337 -2.71 -10.14 -3.31
C SER A 337 -1.36 -10.60 -2.76
N ILE A 338 -0.32 -10.44 -3.57
CA ILE A 338 1.09 -10.57 -3.17
C ILE A 338 1.87 -9.38 -3.70
N LEU A 339 2.96 -9.01 -3.01
CA LEU A 339 3.90 -8.05 -3.57
C LEU A 339 4.58 -8.65 -4.81
N ALA A 340 4.67 -7.85 -5.87
CA ALA A 340 5.22 -8.29 -7.16
C ALA A 340 6.07 -7.18 -7.82
N ASP A 341 7.13 -7.59 -8.51
CA ASP A 341 8.06 -6.67 -9.15
C ASP A 341 7.58 -6.30 -10.56
N PHE A 342 7.53 -4.99 -10.86
CA PHE A 342 7.13 -4.48 -12.18
C PHE A 342 8.09 -4.92 -13.30
N ASP A 343 9.40 -4.93 -13.04
CA ASP A 343 10.39 -5.26 -14.08
C ASP A 343 10.27 -6.70 -14.54
N LEU A 344 9.89 -7.60 -13.63
CA LEU A 344 9.60 -8.99 -13.97
C LEU A 344 8.50 -9.07 -15.03
N PHE A 345 7.34 -8.48 -14.75
CA PHE A 345 6.19 -8.54 -15.67
C PHE A 345 6.45 -7.77 -16.98
N ASN A 346 7.15 -6.64 -16.90
CA ASN A 346 7.51 -5.85 -18.06
C ASN A 346 8.47 -6.60 -19.02
N ARG A 347 9.48 -7.30 -18.47
CA ARG A 347 10.40 -8.12 -19.27
C ARG A 347 9.72 -9.33 -19.91
N ILE A 348 8.79 -9.96 -19.21
CA ILE A 348 8.01 -11.08 -19.72
C ILE A 348 7.06 -10.60 -20.83
N ASP A 349 6.46 -9.41 -20.71
CA ASP A 349 5.64 -8.79 -21.77
C ASP A 349 6.49 -8.53 -23.03
N GLN A 350 7.70 -7.98 -22.86
CA GLN A 350 8.65 -7.79 -23.96
C GLN A 350 9.09 -9.10 -24.62
N ALA A 351 9.17 -10.18 -23.86
CA ALA A 351 9.49 -11.52 -24.34
C ALA A 351 8.29 -12.26 -24.98
N GLY A 352 7.09 -11.66 -24.94
CA GLY A 352 5.91 -12.13 -25.67
C GLY A 352 5.12 -13.26 -25.01
N TRP A 353 5.32 -13.56 -23.72
CA TRP A 353 4.60 -14.64 -23.01
C TRP A 353 3.92 -14.17 -21.69
N TYR A 354 3.55 -12.89 -21.63
CA TYR A 354 2.94 -12.26 -20.46
C TYR A 354 1.63 -12.93 -20.02
N GLU A 355 0.70 -13.22 -20.93
CA GLU A 355 -0.59 -13.81 -20.57
C GLU A 355 -0.42 -15.26 -20.06
N GLU A 356 0.52 -16.02 -20.62
CA GLU A 356 0.88 -17.36 -20.15
C GLU A 356 1.43 -17.29 -18.72
N PHE A 357 2.40 -16.43 -18.46
CA PHE A 357 3.01 -16.26 -17.14
C PHE A 357 2.00 -15.81 -16.08
N LYS A 358 1.10 -14.92 -16.48
CA LYS A 358 0.01 -14.43 -15.62
C LYS A 358 -0.90 -15.58 -15.22
N LYS A 359 -1.32 -16.42 -16.17
CA LYS A 359 -2.14 -17.60 -15.92
C LYS A 359 -1.43 -18.65 -15.07
N GLU A 360 -0.14 -18.87 -15.33
CA GLU A 360 0.71 -19.75 -14.52
C GLU A 360 0.78 -19.26 -13.04
N THR A 361 0.90 -17.95 -12.85
CA THR A 361 0.90 -17.35 -11.51
C THR A 361 -0.44 -17.56 -10.80
N GLU A 362 -1.57 -17.32 -11.50
CA GLU A 362 -2.92 -17.54 -10.98
C GLU A 362 -3.11 -19.00 -10.53
N THR A 363 -2.80 -19.94 -11.41
CA THR A 363 -2.98 -21.37 -11.16
C THR A 363 -2.18 -21.86 -9.94
N ARG A 364 -0.93 -21.39 -9.82
CA ARG A 364 -0.07 -21.75 -8.69
C ARG A 364 -0.55 -21.16 -7.37
N ILE A 365 -1.00 -19.92 -7.36
CA ILE A 365 -1.55 -19.29 -6.14
C ILE A 365 -2.79 -20.06 -5.66
N ILE A 366 -3.74 -20.35 -6.56
CA ILE A 366 -4.94 -21.12 -6.21
C ILE A 366 -4.55 -22.49 -5.68
N LYS A 367 -3.62 -23.18 -6.35
CA LYS A 367 -3.14 -24.50 -5.87
C LYS A 367 -2.50 -24.43 -4.48
N ILE A 368 -1.61 -23.47 -4.24
CA ILE A 368 -0.94 -23.32 -2.93
C ILE A 368 -1.96 -23.06 -1.82
N LEU A 369 -2.93 -22.17 -2.05
CA LEU A 369 -3.95 -21.88 -1.05
C LEU A 369 -4.93 -23.03 -0.84
N SER A 370 -5.24 -23.78 -1.91
CA SER A 370 -6.03 -25.00 -1.82
C SER A 370 -5.34 -26.12 -1.03
N ASP A 371 -4.05 -26.32 -1.29
CA ASP A 371 -3.25 -27.35 -0.61
C ASP A 371 -2.96 -27.00 0.86
N SER A 372 -3.18 -25.75 1.28
CA SER A 372 -2.82 -25.27 2.61
C SER A 372 -4.02 -24.84 3.46
N VAL A 373 -4.69 -23.75 3.13
CA VAL A 373 -5.66 -23.11 4.04
C VAL A 373 -7.11 -23.13 3.54
N PHE A 374 -7.33 -23.17 2.23
CA PHE A 374 -8.67 -23.14 1.62
C PHE A 374 -8.91 -24.33 0.68
N PRO A 375 -9.09 -25.56 1.19
CA PRO A 375 -9.21 -26.77 0.36
C PRO A 375 -10.32 -26.70 -0.70
N MET A 376 -11.37 -25.91 -0.45
CA MET A 376 -12.49 -25.72 -1.37
C MET A 376 -12.09 -25.07 -2.70
N LEU A 377 -10.97 -24.34 -2.75
CA LEU A 377 -10.55 -23.67 -4.00
C LEU A 377 -10.20 -24.65 -5.11
N ASN A 378 -9.80 -25.89 -4.79
CA ASN A 378 -9.37 -26.88 -5.78
C ASN A 378 -10.49 -27.24 -6.78
N GLU A 379 -11.75 -27.27 -6.33
CA GLU A 379 -12.87 -27.79 -7.12
C GLU A 379 -13.97 -26.74 -7.35
N LYS A 380 -13.99 -25.65 -6.57
CA LYS A 380 -15.14 -24.74 -6.51
C LYS A 380 -14.88 -23.34 -7.09
N VAL A 381 -13.70 -23.08 -7.64
CA VAL A 381 -13.44 -21.83 -8.39
C VAL A 381 -14.23 -21.86 -9.70
N THR A 382 -15.12 -20.88 -9.87
CA THR A 382 -15.97 -20.74 -11.07
C THR A 382 -15.42 -19.73 -12.05
N GLU A 383 -14.89 -18.61 -11.55
CA GLU A 383 -14.29 -17.55 -12.35
C GLU A 383 -13.08 -16.96 -11.64
N GLN A 384 -12.09 -16.54 -12.42
CA GLN A 384 -10.96 -15.78 -11.92
C GLN A 384 -10.40 -14.83 -12.97
N PHE A 385 -9.85 -13.72 -12.49
CA PHE A 385 -9.04 -12.82 -13.30
C PHE A 385 -8.01 -12.13 -12.40
N SER A 386 -6.94 -11.61 -13.00
CA SER A 386 -5.89 -10.95 -12.21
C SER A 386 -5.46 -9.61 -12.79
N PHE A 387 -4.88 -8.81 -11.90
CA PHE A 387 -4.13 -7.59 -12.21
C PHE A 387 -2.68 -7.80 -11.80
N SER A 388 -1.77 -7.61 -12.74
CA SER A 388 -0.34 -7.60 -12.49
C SER A 388 0.18 -6.16 -12.31
N PRO A 389 1.44 -5.97 -11.90
CA PRO A 389 2.10 -4.65 -11.92
C PRO A 389 1.96 -3.91 -13.25
N LEU A 390 2.05 -4.64 -14.36
CA LEU A 390 1.89 -4.06 -15.70
C LEU A 390 0.44 -3.65 -15.98
N SER A 391 -0.55 -4.39 -15.46
CA SER A 391 -1.97 -4.03 -15.54
C SER A 391 -2.24 -2.70 -14.83
N TYR A 392 -1.67 -2.51 -13.62
CA TYR A 392 -1.77 -1.24 -12.89
C TYR A 392 -1.12 -0.08 -13.66
N ALA A 393 0.08 -0.27 -14.20
CA ALA A 393 0.75 0.75 -15.00
C ALA A 393 -0.09 1.15 -16.22
N LYS A 394 -0.64 0.17 -16.96
CA LYS A 394 -1.42 0.42 -18.18
C LYS A 394 -2.81 1.01 -17.90
N ARG A 395 -3.53 0.55 -16.87
CA ARG A 395 -4.92 0.96 -16.58
C ARG A 395 -5.04 2.19 -15.69
N VAL A 396 -4.17 2.30 -14.67
CA VAL A 396 -4.23 3.40 -13.69
C VAL A 396 -3.28 4.53 -14.08
N GLY A 397 -2.29 4.26 -14.96
CA GLY A 397 -1.31 5.25 -15.39
C GLY A 397 -0.27 5.57 -14.32
N THR A 398 -0.09 4.70 -13.33
CA THR A 398 0.91 4.89 -12.28
C THR A 398 2.28 4.37 -12.74
N SER A 399 3.32 5.13 -12.48
CA SER A 399 4.71 4.76 -12.84
C SER A 399 5.11 3.45 -12.16
N GLU A 400 5.65 2.53 -12.96
CA GLU A 400 6.09 1.18 -12.54
C GLU A 400 5.00 0.36 -11.81
N GLY A 401 3.72 0.65 -12.09
CA GLY A 401 2.61 -0.04 -11.42
C GLY A 401 2.54 0.19 -9.91
N ALA A 402 3.23 1.22 -9.40
CA ALA A 402 3.35 1.49 -7.98
C ALA A 402 1.99 1.71 -7.31
N ILE A 403 1.75 1.03 -6.19
CA ILE A 403 0.51 1.17 -5.41
C ILE A 403 0.64 2.21 -4.28
N THR A 404 1.86 2.65 -3.96
CA THR A 404 2.16 3.62 -2.89
C THR A 404 3.28 4.60 -3.27
N GLY A 405 3.13 5.38 -4.33
CA GLY A 405 4.10 6.44 -4.65
C GLY A 405 5.54 5.95 -4.85
N TRP A 406 6.51 6.50 -4.11
CA TRP A 406 7.95 6.29 -4.34
C TRP A 406 8.51 5.06 -3.65
N SER A 407 9.50 4.42 -4.32
CA SER A 407 10.27 3.31 -3.76
C SER A 407 11.14 3.74 -2.57
N PHE A 408 11.29 2.85 -1.59
CA PHE A 408 12.24 3.01 -0.49
C PHE A 408 13.63 2.43 -0.80
N ARG A 409 13.87 1.89 -2.00
CA ARG A 409 15.17 1.33 -2.41
C ARG A 409 16.29 2.37 -2.46
N GLU A 410 15.91 3.63 -2.59
CA GLU A 410 16.80 4.80 -2.62
C GLU A 410 16.13 6.00 -1.93
N PRO A 411 16.90 7.07 -1.65
CA PRO A 411 16.32 8.26 -1.04
C PRO A 411 15.14 8.80 -1.86
N VAL A 412 13.99 8.95 -1.21
CA VAL A 412 12.76 9.44 -1.85
C VAL A 412 12.94 10.89 -2.31
N PRO A 413 12.43 11.25 -3.51
CA PRO A 413 12.67 12.56 -4.09
C PRO A 413 11.73 13.66 -3.56
N VAL A 414 10.82 13.31 -2.68
CA VAL A 414 9.79 14.20 -2.12
C VAL A 414 9.97 14.41 -0.62
N ILE A 415 9.13 15.22 -0.03
CA ILE A 415 9.16 15.49 1.41
C ILE A 415 8.80 14.21 2.18
N ASN A 416 9.63 13.88 3.17
CA ASN A 416 9.48 12.71 4.04
C ASN A 416 9.59 13.07 5.54
N LYS A 417 9.45 14.36 5.87
CA LYS A 417 9.49 14.85 7.24
C LYS A 417 8.11 15.39 7.63
N ILE A 418 7.51 14.85 8.68
CA ILE A 418 6.17 15.24 9.16
C ILE A 418 6.05 16.76 9.36
N MET A 419 7.07 17.41 9.97
CA MET A 419 7.08 18.86 10.20
C MET A 419 7.10 19.71 8.92
N ALA A 420 7.33 19.12 7.76
CA ALA A 420 7.35 19.79 6.47
C ALA A 420 6.24 19.30 5.53
N ALA A 421 5.34 18.46 6.01
CA ALA A 421 4.29 17.82 5.20
C ALA A 421 3.42 18.86 4.47
N ASN A 422 3.13 20.01 5.09
CA ASN A 422 2.38 21.10 4.46
C ASN A 422 3.05 21.69 3.22
N ARG A 423 4.35 21.47 3.02
CA ARG A 423 5.09 21.92 1.82
C ARG A 423 5.04 20.88 0.70
N SER A 424 4.57 19.68 0.97
CA SER A 424 4.53 18.59 -0.03
C SER A 424 3.55 18.88 -1.16
N VAL A 425 2.55 19.72 -0.93
CA VAL A 425 1.53 20.10 -1.92
C VAL A 425 1.97 21.19 -2.90
N VAL A 426 3.11 21.83 -2.67
CA VAL A 426 3.57 22.97 -3.47
C VAL A 426 4.47 22.53 -4.60
N THR A 427 4.16 22.92 -5.84
CA THR A 427 5.06 22.75 -7.00
C THR A 427 5.92 24.01 -7.21
N PRO A 428 6.97 23.95 -8.04
CA PRO A 428 7.74 25.14 -8.43
C PRO A 428 6.94 26.19 -9.22
N ILE A 429 5.80 25.80 -9.83
CA ILE A 429 4.97 26.68 -10.66
C ILE A 429 3.86 27.28 -9.79
N PRO A 430 3.76 28.62 -9.71
CA PRO A 430 2.65 29.28 -9.02
C PRO A 430 1.29 28.84 -9.56
N SER A 431 0.28 28.68 -8.69
CA SER A 431 -1.07 28.23 -9.02
C SER A 431 -1.17 26.77 -9.47
N ILE A 432 -0.08 25.99 -9.42
CA ILE A 432 -0.12 24.54 -9.62
C ILE A 432 0.33 23.86 -8.33
N PHE A 433 -0.55 23.02 -7.81
CA PHE A 433 -0.35 22.23 -6.60
C PHE A 433 -0.34 20.75 -6.94
N GLN A 434 0.11 19.93 -6.01
CA GLN A 434 0.10 18.49 -6.14
C GLN A 434 -0.58 17.85 -4.93
N ALA A 435 -1.20 16.68 -5.11
CA ALA A 435 -1.86 15.91 -4.07
C ALA A 435 -1.67 14.40 -4.28
N GLY A 436 -2.02 13.61 -3.28
CA GLY A 436 -2.00 12.14 -3.35
C GLY A 436 -0.65 11.52 -3.03
N GLN A 437 -0.58 10.22 -3.28
CA GLN A 437 0.52 9.34 -2.82
C GLN A 437 1.93 9.67 -3.33
N TRP A 438 2.04 10.50 -4.37
CA TRP A 438 3.33 10.88 -4.96
C TRP A 438 3.95 12.11 -4.32
N THR A 439 3.25 12.80 -3.41
CA THR A 439 3.69 14.11 -2.90
C THR A 439 4.49 14.04 -1.61
N TYR A 440 4.26 12.99 -0.83
CA TYR A 440 4.86 12.75 0.48
C TYR A 440 5.26 11.28 0.63
N SER A 441 6.25 10.97 1.48
CA SER A 441 6.66 9.58 1.75
C SER A 441 7.01 9.38 3.23
N PRO A 442 6.60 8.26 3.88
CA PRO A 442 5.71 7.22 3.35
C PRO A 442 4.30 7.73 3.10
N SER A 443 3.68 7.25 2.05
CA SER A 443 2.33 7.67 1.64
C SER A 443 1.27 6.65 2.05
N GLY A 444 0.04 7.13 2.15
CA GLY A 444 -1.16 6.34 2.42
C GLY A 444 -2.37 7.27 2.45
N LEU A 445 -3.59 6.71 2.53
CA LEU A 445 -4.82 7.50 2.54
C LEU A 445 -4.90 8.63 3.60
N PRO A 446 -4.27 8.54 4.77
CA PRO A 446 -4.33 9.63 5.75
C PRO A 446 -3.43 10.83 5.47
N ILE A 447 -2.66 10.83 4.37
CA ILE A 447 -1.66 11.87 4.08
C ILE A 447 -2.06 12.69 2.87
#